data_7c2f7db37fcbfc7c2e16f782af86b744
#
_entry.id   7c2f7db37fcbfc7c2e16f782af86b744
#
_cell.length_a   1.000
_cell.length_b   1.000
_cell.length_c   1.000
_cell.angle_alpha   90.00
_cell.angle_beta   90.00
_cell.angle_gamma   90.00
#
_symmetry.space_group_name_H-M   'P 1'
#
loop_
_entity.id
_entity.type
_entity.pdbx_description
1 polymer ?
#
loop_
_entity_poly.entity_id
_entity_poly.type
_entity_poly.pdbx_seq_one_letter_code
_entity_poly.pdbx_strand_id
1 'polypeptide(L)'
;MSNDFIDYIMNMTVQPILDLMFCEEDEFKGRHGERLTENELKMVSMFGRKGMTLRNVYIPTDDGKTSEIDVMFICQKGIFVFESKNYSGWIFGNEDDQQWTSCLAGGNRFRFYNPIKQNRTHIKWLDRYINCGSVKVPLFSIIVFSERCELKKITVHSQDIPVIKRDKTAKTVKKIWDSASDVLSDAQVEQLYQRLLKLTKVDKSVKDSHIQDIENKVKGDPVTSDETGVLMCPRCGKPLVLRTASKGPNIGNQFYGCSGFPRCRYVKNV
;
A
#
# COMPACT_ATOMS: atom_id res chain seq x y z
N MET A 1 -3.13 23.66 28.59
CA MET A 1 -3.29 22.91 27.32
C MET A 1 -2.01 22.11 27.17
N SER A 2 -2.10 20.78 27.01
CA SER A 2 -0.91 19.94 26.93
C SER A 2 -0.17 20.20 25.62
N ASN A 3 1.15 20.06 25.62
CA ASN A 3 1.98 20.16 24.40
C ASN A 3 1.44 19.25 23.30
N ASP A 4 0.85 18.08 23.63
CA ASP A 4 0.24 17.15 22.70
C ASP A 4 -0.90 17.72 21.86
N PHE A 5 -1.72 18.63 22.42
CA PHE A 5 -2.81 19.27 21.68
C PHE A 5 -2.28 20.32 20.69
N ILE A 6 -1.24 21.07 21.10
CA ILE A 6 -0.58 22.05 20.22
C ILE A 6 0.13 21.33 19.08
N ASP A 7 0.85 20.22 19.35
CA ASP A 7 1.49 19.39 18.33
C ASP A 7 0.47 18.76 17.40
N TYR A 8 -0.70 18.35 17.90
CA TYR A 8 -1.80 17.85 17.08
C TYR A 8 -2.33 18.92 16.10
N ILE A 9 -2.58 20.15 16.57
CA ILE A 9 -3.04 21.26 15.71
C ILE A 9 -1.95 21.65 14.70
N MET A 10 -0.70 21.76 15.11
CA MET A 10 0.43 22.09 14.24
C MET A 10 0.60 21.05 13.13
N ASN A 11 0.51 19.77 13.46
CA ASN A 11 0.57 18.68 12.47
C ASN A 11 -0.63 18.67 11.50
N MET A 12 -1.80 19.09 11.94
CA MET A 12 -2.99 19.18 11.09
C MET A 12 -2.98 20.38 10.12
N THR A 13 -2.40 21.51 10.54
CA THR A 13 -2.55 22.77 9.79
C THR A 13 -1.27 23.25 9.10
N VAL A 14 -0.12 23.12 9.74
CA VAL A 14 1.14 23.72 9.24
C VAL A 14 2.00 22.70 8.51
N GLN A 15 2.14 21.49 9.02
CA GLN A 15 2.95 20.45 8.39
C GLN A 15 2.53 20.10 6.96
N PRO A 16 1.22 20.05 6.60
CA PRO A 16 0.81 19.85 5.21
C PRO A 16 1.33 20.92 4.25
N ILE A 17 1.41 22.17 4.73
CA ILE A 17 1.89 23.28 3.91
C ILE A 17 3.41 23.20 3.72
N LEU A 18 4.13 22.85 4.77
CA LEU A 18 5.58 22.66 4.71
C LEU A 18 5.96 21.48 3.81
N ASP A 19 5.25 20.34 3.91
CA ASP A 19 5.48 19.18 3.04
C ASP A 19 5.22 19.50 1.56
N LEU A 20 4.23 20.39 1.27
CA LEU A 20 3.94 20.85 -0.09
C LEU A 20 5.09 21.68 -0.69
N MET A 21 5.83 22.40 0.13
CA MET A 21 6.92 23.28 -0.33
C MET A 21 8.24 22.53 -0.59
N PHE A 22 8.42 21.33 -0.06
CA PHE A 22 9.73 20.65 -0.03
C PHE A 22 9.76 19.23 -0.62
N CYS A 23 8.67 18.73 -1.22
CA CYS A 23 8.60 17.37 -1.75
C CYS A 23 8.20 17.30 -3.23
N GLU A 24 8.71 16.27 -3.91
CA GLU A 24 8.20 15.85 -5.22
C GLU A 24 6.73 15.42 -5.10
N GLU A 25 5.93 15.77 -6.12
CA GLU A 25 4.46 15.79 -6.03
C GLU A 25 3.83 14.43 -5.68
N ASP A 26 4.38 13.33 -6.19
CA ASP A 26 3.81 11.99 -5.98
C ASP A 26 4.21 11.38 -4.62
N GLU A 27 5.44 11.60 -4.17
CA GLU A 27 5.91 11.20 -2.85
C GLU A 27 5.19 12.00 -1.73
N PHE A 28 4.94 13.29 -1.99
CA PHE A 28 4.14 14.13 -1.11
C PHE A 28 2.71 13.59 -0.95
N LYS A 29 2.05 13.22 -2.05
CA LYS A 29 0.68 12.67 -2.02
C LYS A 29 0.60 11.38 -1.22
N GLY A 30 1.58 10.48 -1.35
CA GLY A 30 1.67 9.23 -0.59
C GLY A 30 1.81 9.51 0.91
N ARG A 31 2.86 10.22 1.31
CA ARG A 31 3.14 10.57 2.71
C ARG A 31 2.02 11.38 3.39
N HIS A 32 1.33 12.23 2.62
CA HIS A 32 0.15 12.94 3.13
C HIS A 32 -0.99 11.97 3.48
N GLY A 33 -1.25 10.95 2.64
CA GLY A 33 -2.26 9.94 2.89
C GLY A 33 -2.00 9.13 4.17
N GLU A 34 -0.76 8.69 4.36
CA GLU A 34 -0.32 7.95 5.55
C GLU A 34 -0.49 8.77 6.83
N ARG A 35 -0.09 10.05 6.80
CA ARG A 35 -0.26 10.96 7.94
C ARG A 35 -1.71 11.20 8.31
N LEU A 36 -2.59 11.33 7.33
CA LEU A 36 -4.02 11.44 7.60
C LEU A 36 -4.57 10.16 8.24
N THR A 37 -4.11 8.99 7.81
CA THR A 37 -4.47 7.70 8.42
C THR A 37 -3.94 7.62 9.87
N GLU A 38 -2.72 8.06 10.12
CA GLU A 38 -2.17 8.15 11.49
C GLU A 38 -3.00 9.08 12.40
N ASN A 39 -3.47 10.21 11.88
CA ASN A 39 -4.30 11.14 12.65
C ASN A 39 -5.64 10.51 13.06
N GLU A 40 -6.26 9.70 12.19
CA GLU A 40 -7.46 8.92 12.56
C GLU A 40 -7.15 7.93 13.70
N LEU A 41 -5.95 7.34 13.72
CA LEU A 41 -5.53 6.42 14.78
C LEU A 41 -5.19 7.13 16.09
N LYS A 42 -4.65 8.35 16.05
CA LYS A 42 -4.49 9.18 17.25
C LYS A 42 -5.83 9.47 17.90
N MET A 43 -6.88 9.75 17.10
CA MET A 43 -8.23 9.89 17.60
C MET A 43 -8.72 8.61 18.31
N VAL A 44 -8.47 7.43 17.73
CA VAL A 44 -8.81 6.14 18.37
C VAL A 44 -8.18 6.02 19.77
N SER A 45 -6.91 6.40 19.89
CA SER A 45 -6.17 6.38 21.17
C SER A 45 -6.73 7.36 22.19
N MET A 46 -7.16 8.55 21.76
CA MET A 46 -7.79 9.57 22.64
C MET A 46 -9.11 9.09 23.25
N PHE A 47 -9.83 8.18 22.59
CA PHE A 47 -11.08 7.59 23.09
C PHE A 47 -10.86 6.31 23.91
N GLY A 48 -9.75 6.19 24.62
CA GLY A 48 -9.48 5.15 25.60
C GLY A 48 -8.94 3.82 25.05
N ARG A 49 -8.69 3.73 23.74
CA ARG A 49 -8.06 2.56 23.11
C ARG A 49 -6.56 2.78 22.99
N LYS A 50 -5.84 2.48 24.08
CA LYS A 50 -4.38 2.70 24.14
C LYS A 50 -3.64 1.89 23.08
N GLY A 51 -2.81 2.57 22.29
CA GLY A 51 -1.94 1.96 21.31
C GLY A 51 -0.92 2.96 20.78
N MET A 52 0.07 2.45 20.07
CA MET A 52 1.20 3.21 19.54
C MET A 52 1.25 3.09 18.04
N THR A 53 1.42 4.21 17.34
CA THR A 53 1.42 4.25 15.87
C THR A 53 2.84 4.41 15.34
N LEU A 54 3.16 3.66 14.29
CA LEU A 54 4.38 3.80 13.48
C LEU A 54 4.02 3.99 12.01
N ARG A 55 4.86 4.74 11.29
CA ARG A 55 4.77 4.90 9.83
C ARG A 55 6.07 4.50 9.17
N ASN A 56 5.96 4.10 7.90
CA ASN A 56 7.10 3.82 7.02
C ASN A 56 8.09 2.86 7.69
N VAL A 57 7.58 1.68 8.05
CA VAL A 57 8.37 0.64 8.72
C VAL A 57 8.90 -0.34 7.69
N TYR A 58 10.23 -0.41 7.55
CA TYR A 58 10.94 -1.22 6.55
C TYR A 58 11.31 -2.58 7.15
N ILE A 59 10.44 -3.57 6.97
CA ILE A 59 10.66 -4.93 7.47
C ILE A 59 11.65 -5.65 6.55
N PRO A 60 12.76 -6.20 7.08
CA PRO A 60 13.70 -6.98 6.27
C PRO A 60 13.06 -8.25 5.72
N THR A 61 13.41 -8.61 4.50
CA THR A 61 12.99 -9.83 3.82
C THR A 61 14.17 -10.80 3.66
N ASP A 62 13.90 -12.07 3.34
CA ASP A 62 14.94 -13.11 3.27
C ASP A 62 15.93 -12.89 2.10
N ASP A 63 15.52 -12.15 1.07
CA ASP A 63 16.32 -11.83 -0.11
C ASP A 63 17.19 -10.55 0.08
N GLY A 64 17.32 -10.07 1.32
CA GLY A 64 18.10 -8.89 1.66
C GLY A 64 17.44 -7.56 1.29
N LYS A 65 16.17 -7.60 0.86
CA LYS A 65 15.33 -6.43 0.58
C LYS A 65 14.52 -5.99 1.78
N THR A 66 13.66 -5.02 1.58
CA THR A 66 12.71 -4.55 2.59
C THR A 66 11.28 -4.55 2.06
N SER A 67 10.33 -4.75 2.98
CA SER A 67 8.90 -4.58 2.76
C SER A 67 8.45 -3.39 3.58
N GLU A 68 8.09 -2.28 2.94
CA GLU A 68 7.63 -1.07 3.60
C GLU A 68 6.16 -1.21 4.00
N ILE A 69 5.85 -0.91 5.25
CA ILE A 69 4.49 -0.84 5.78
C ILE A 69 4.15 0.62 6.02
N ASP A 70 3.10 1.10 5.37
CA ASP A 70 2.70 2.50 5.40
C ASP A 70 2.39 2.99 6.82
N VAL A 71 1.47 2.31 7.51
CA VAL A 71 1.05 2.64 8.88
C VAL A 71 0.77 1.37 9.69
N MET A 72 1.23 1.36 10.94
CA MET A 72 0.91 0.33 11.93
C MET A 72 0.34 0.95 13.20
N PHE A 73 -0.60 0.25 13.84
CA PHE A 73 -1.11 0.57 15.16
C PHE A 73 -0.96 -0.64 16.07
N ILE A 74 -0.09 -0.51 17.07
CA ILE A 74 0.33 -1.58 17.99
C ILE A 74 -0.42 -1.41 19.30
N CYS A 75 -1.12 -2.45 19.76
CA CYS A 75 -1.93 -2.39 20.98
C CYS A 75 -2.03 -3.77 21.64
N GLN A 76 -2.74 -3.86 22.76
CA GLN A 76 -2.93 -5.12 23.51
C GLN A 76 -3.63 -6.21 22.69
N LYS A 77 -4.41 -5.85 21.66
CA LYS A 77 -5.09 -6.79 20.75
C LYS A 77 -4.16 -7.41 19.70
N GLY A 78 -3.01 -6.78 19.43
CA GLY A 78 -2.08 -7.12 18.37
C GLY A 78 -1.67 -5.90 17.55
N ILE A 79 -1.41 -6.11 16.25
CA ILE A 79 -0.98 -5.03 15.34
C ILE A 79 -1.97 -4.89 14.19
N PHE A 80 -2.51 -3.69 14.02
CA PHE A 80 -3.26 -3.32 12.83
C PHE A 80 -2.28 -2.82 11.77
N VAL A 81 -2.32 -3.40 10.58
CA VAL A 81 -1.43 -3.11 9.45
C VAL A 81 -2.27 -2.45 8.36
N PHE A 82 -1.96 -1.21 8.06
CA PHE A 82 -2.70 -0.40 7.10
C PHE A 82 -1.90 -0.26 5.82
N GLU A 83 -2.55 -0.52 4.70
CA GLU A 83 -2.10 -0.14 3.36
C GLU A 83 -2.89 1.09 2.92
N SER A 84 -2.23 2.22 2.76
CA SER A 84 -2.87 3.53 2.50
C SER A 84 -2.75 3.93 1.04
N LYS A 85 -3.88 4.11 0.36
CA LYS A 85 -3.95 4.52 -1.05
C LYS A 85 -4.58 5.90 -1.20
N ASN A 86 -3.79 6.88 -1.59
CA ASN A 86 -4.23 8.28 -1.72
C ASN A 86 -4.71 8.61 -3.15
N TYR A 87 -5.58 7.77 -3.71
CA TYR A 87 -6.17 7.96 -5.03
C TYR A 87 -7.39 8.86 -5.01
N SER A 88 -7.77 9.37 -6.19
CA SER A 88 -9.02 10.09 -6.46
C SER A 88 -9.80 9.37 -7.56
N GLY A 89 -11.06 9.77 -7.77
CA GLY A 89 -11.94 9.20 -8.79
C GLY A 89 -12.54 7.85 -8.37
N TRP A 90 -12.89 7.00 -9.32
CA TRP A 90 -13.55 5.74 -9.09
C TRP A 90 -12.56 4.59 -9.01
N ILE A 91 -12.69 3.76 -7.99
CA ILE A 91 -11.83 2.57 -7.79
C ILE A 91 -12.64 1.31 -8.09
N PHE A 92 -12.03 0.44 -8.89
CA PHE A 92 -12.56 -0.86 -9.26
C PHE A 92 -11.51 -1.93 -8.93
N GLY A 93 -11.93 -3.05 -8.35
CA GLY A 93 -11.01 -4.14 -8.05
C GLY A 93 -11.68 -5.39 -7.52
N ASN A 94 -10.99 -6.50 -7.71
CA ASN A 94 -11.35 -7.79 -7.12
C ASN A 94 -10.15 -8.29 -6.30
N GLU A 95 -10.41 -8.96 -5.19
CA GLU A 95 -9.38 -9.53 -4.32
C GLU A 95 -8.41 -10.45 -5.08
N ASP A 96 -8.92 -11.21 -6.06
CA ASP A 96 -8.13 -12.19 -6.81
C ASP A 96 -7.31 -11.56 -7.93
N ASP A 97 -7.66 -10.36 -8.40
CA ASP A 97 -6.96 -9.68 -9.47
C ASP A 97 -5.53 -9.30 -9.07
N GLN A 98 -4.61 -9.28 -10.04
CA GLN A 98 -3.24 -8.80 -9.81
C GLN A 98 -3.19 -7.28 -9.68
N GLN A 99 -4.07 -6.58 -10.37
CA GLN A 99 -4.11 -5.12 -10.41
C GLN A 99 -5.55 -4.61 -10.27
N TRP A 100 -5.69 -3.47 -9.60
CA TRP A 100 -6.90 -2.69 -9.53
C TRP A 100 -6.84 -1.50 -10.48
N THR A 101 -7.97 -0.82 -10.68
CA THR A 101 -8.07 0.32 -11.60
C THR A 101 -8.62 1.55 -10.89
N SER A 102 -7.95 2.68 -11.04
CA SER A 102 -8.47 4.02 -10.74
C SER A 102 -8.93 4.67 -12.04
N CYS A 103 -10.13 5.26 -12.04
CA CYS A 103 -10.69 5.99 -13.17
C CYS A 103 -11.00 7.42 -12.74
N LEU A 104 -10.28 8.39 -13.31
CA LEU A 104 -10.46 9.81 -13.01
C LEU A 104 -11.61 10.42 -13.80
N ALA A 105 -12.12 11.56 -13.35
CA ALA A 105 -12.99 12.43 -14.13
C ALA A 105 -12.28 12.78 -15.46
N GLY A 106 -12.95 12.61 -16.60
CA GLY A 106 -12.32 12.74 -17.93
C GLY A 106 -11.92 11.40 -18.56
N GLY A 107 -12.16 10.26 -17.88
CA GLY A 107 -12.02 8.91 -18.46
C GLY A 107 -10.61 8.32 -18.40
N ASN A 108 -9.63 9.03 -17.89
CA ASN A 108 -8.28 8.50 -17.71
C ASN A 108 -8.28 7.36 -16.68
N ARG A 109 -7.65 6.23 -17.06
CA ARG A 109 -7.59 5.00 -16.25
C ARG A 109 -6.16 4.64 -15.93
N PHE A 110 -5.90 4.40 -14.64
CA PHE A 110 -4.60 3.99 -14.14
C PHE A 110 -4.74 2.63 -13.45
N ARG A 111 -3.83 1.72 -13.74
CA ARG A 111 -3.74 0.43 -13.04
C ARG A 111 -2.69 0.53 -11.96
N PHE A 112 -2.98 -0.08 -10.81
CA PHE A 112 -2.06 -0.19 -9.70
C PHE A 112 -2.12 -1.60 -9.10
N TYR A 113 -1.06 -1.99 -8.42
CA TYR A 113 -0.99 -3.30 -7.80
C TYR A 113 -2.10 -3.47 -6.76
N ASN A 114 -2.65 -4.67 -6.67
CA ASN A 114 -3.75 -4.98 -5.74
C ASN A 114 -3.31 -4.73 -4.29
N PRO A 115 -3.92 -3.78 -3.57
CA PRO A 115 -3.48 -3.40 -2.23
C PRO A 115 -3.72 -4.50 -1.19
N ILE A 116 -4.67 -5.40 -1.42
CA ILE A 116 -4.88 -6.58 -0.56
C ILE A 116 -3.67 -7.52 -0.67
N LYS A 117 -3.21 -7.81 -1.88
CA LYS A 117 -2.03 -8.66 -2.11
C LYS A 117 -0.76 -8.00 -1.60
N GLN A 118 -0.66 -6.67 -1.73
CA GLN A 118 0.44 -5.90 -1.19
C GLN A 118 0.49 -6.03 0.34
N ASN A 119 -0.60 -5.72 1.02
CA ASN A 119 -0.66 -5.78 2.48
C ASN A 119 -0.49 -7.20 3.04
N ARG A 120 -0.98 -8.24 2.33
CA ARG A 120 -0.70 -9.64 2.69
C ARG A 120 0.81 -9.95 2.67
N THR A 121 1.53 -9.38 1.71
CA THR A 121 2.99 -9.54 1.65
C THR A 121 3.66 -8.84 2.82
N HIS A 122 3.23 -7.62 3.16
CA HIS A 122 3.73 -6.88 4.32
C HIS A 122 3.48 -7.65 5.62
N ILE A 123 2.26 -8.15 5.81
CA ILE A 123 1.87 -8.95 6.98
C ILE A 123 2.70 -10.24 7.07
N LYS A 124 2.93 -10.93 5.96
CA LYS A 124 3.78 -12.13 5.93
C LYS A 124 5.19 -11.86 6.47
N TRP A 125 5.81 -10.77 6.03
CA TRP A 125 7.16 -10.42 6.47
C TRP A 125 7.17 -9.89 7.91
N LEU A 126 6.17 -9.12 8.30
CA LEU A 126 6.00 -8.67 9.68
C LEU A 126 5.79 -9.86 10.63
N ASP A 127 4.89 -10.78 10.31
CA ASP A 127 4.64 -12.01 11.09
C ASP A 127 5.94 -12.79 11.32
N ARG A 128 6.71 -12.99 10.27
CA ARG A 128 8.01 -13.68 10.34
C ARG A 128 9.03 -12.92 11.19
N TYR A 129 9.02 -11.60 11.15
CA TYR A 129 9.95 -10.77 11.92
C TYR A 129 9.61 -10.76 13.41
N ILE A 130 8.32 -10.71 13.79
CA ILE A 130 7.92 -10.56 15.20
C ILE A 130 7.63 -11.87 15.91
N ASN A 131 7.08 -12.88 15.21
CA ASN A 131 6.60 -14.14 15.80
C ASN A 131 7.69 -15.22 15.83
N CYS A 132 8.89 -14.87 16.32
CA CYS A 132 9.99 -15.80 16.59
C CYS A 132 9.98 -16.37 18.02
N GLY A 133 8.90 -16.14 18.80
CA GLY A 133 8.74 -16.55 20.19
C GLY A 133 7.46 -17.34 20.46
N SER A 134 7.16 -17.58 21.74
CA SER A 134 6.05 -18.44 22.19
C SER A 134 4.67 -17.81 22.03
N VAL A 135 4.56 -16.49 21.95
CA VAL A 135 3.27 -15.77 21.82
C VAL A 135 3.08 -15.31 20.38
N LYS A 136 2.04 -15.84 19.73
CA LYS A 136 1.68 -15.38 18.38
C LYS A 136 0.89 -14.07 18.49
N VAL A 137 1.42 -12.99 17.91
CA VAL A 137 0.79 -11.67 17.88
C VAL A 137 -0.22 -11.64 16.73
N PRO A 138 -1.50 -11.36 16.97
CA PRO A 138 -2.49 -11.19 15.91
C PRO A 138 -2.17 -9.99 15.02
N LEU A 139 -2.37 -10.14 13.71
CA LEU A 139 -2.15 -9.11 12.69
C LEU A 139 -3.46 -8.86 11.94
N PHE A 140 -3.93 -7.61 11.95
CA PHE A 140 -5.18 -7.20 11.32
C PHE A 140 -4.90 -6.37 10.07
N SER A 141 -5.33 -6.86 8.92
CA SER A 141 -5.16 -6.19 7.62
C SER A 141 -6.26 -5.17 7.38
N ILE A 142 -5.92 -3.93 7.04
CA ILE A 142 -6.88 -2.88 6.66
C ILE A 142 -6.38 -2.12 5.44
N ILE A 143 -7.19 -2.05 4.39
CA ILE A 143 -6.89 -1.26 3.19
C ILE A 143 -7.66 0.05 3.26
N VAL A 144 -6.95 1.16 3.23
CA VAL A 144 -7.50 2.50 3.42
C VAL A 144 -7.34 3.34 2.16
N PHE A 145 -8.45 3.79 1.60
CA PHE A 145 -8.47 4.71 0.47
C PHE A 145 -8.80 6.15 0.91
N SER A 146 -8.26 7.11 0.18
CA SER A 146 -8.58 8.54 0.34
C SER A 146 -10.09 8.80 0.27
N GLU A 147 -10.56 9.82 0.97
CA GLU A 147 -11.95 10.33 0.88
C GLU A 147 -12.30 10.86 -0.51
N ARG A 148 -11.27 11.25 -1.30
CA ARG A 148 -11.43 11.80 -2.66
C ARG A 148 -11.80 10.77 -3.70
N CYS A 149 -11.72 9.48 -3.37
CA CYS A 149 -12.14 8.41 -4.28
C CYS A 149 -13.51 7.83 -3.90
N GLU A 150 -14.09 7.13 -4.83
CA GLU A 150 -15.30 6.34 -4.62
C GLU A 150 -15.02 4.86 -4.94
N LEU A 151 -15.28 3.99 -3.99
CA LEU A 151 -15.16 2.54 -4.14
C LEU A 151 -16.39 2.02 -4.90
N LYS A 152 -16.32 2.00 -6.24
CA LYS A 152 -17.48 1.71 -7.13
C LYS A 152 -17.82 0.24 -7.19
N LYS A 153 -16.84 -0.61 -7.50
CA LYS A 153 -17.03 -2.05 -7.62
C LYS A 153 -15.79 -2.73 -7.06
N ILE A 154 -15.89 -3.04 -5.77
CA ILE A 154 -14.85 -3.75 -5.03
C ILE A 154 -15.45 -5.10 -4.60
N THR A 155 -14.80 -6.19 -4.99
CA THR A 155 -15.17 -7.53 -4.60
C THR A 155 -14.09 -8.09 -3.67
N VAL A 156 -14.45 -8.36 -2.42
CA VAL A 156 -13.57 -8.95 -1.40
C VAL A 156 -14.29 -10.19 -0.85
N HIS A 157 -13.61 -11.33 -0.90
CA HIS A 157 -14.13 -12.61 -0.39
C HIS A 157 -13.70 -12.84 1.06
N SER A 158 -12.53 -12.31 1.45
CA SER A 158 -11.99 -12.40 2.82
C SER A 158 -12.77 -11.48 3.75
N GLN A 159 -13.40 -12.06 4.78
CA GLN A 159 -14.20 -11.29 5.74
C GLN A 159 -13.37 -10.48 6.74
N ASP A 160 -12.11 -10.80 6.85
CA ASP A 160 -11.13 -10.22 7.78
C ASP A 160 -10.29 -9.10 7.17
N ILE A 161 -10.51 -8.72 5.90
CA ILE A 161 -9.78 -7.67 5.21
C ILE A 161 -10.73 -6.53 4.80
N PRO A 162 -11.01 -5.57 5.69
CA PRO A 162 -11.80 -4.40 5.34
C PRO A 162 -11.08 -3.52 4.32
N VAL A 163 -11.77 -3.17 3.24
CA VAL A 163 -11.39 -2.15 2.26
C VAL A 163 -12.31 -0.96 2.46
N ILE A 164 -11.77 0.13 2.95
CA ILE A 164 -12.53 1.26 3.46
C ILE A 164 -12.03 2.61 2.93
N LYS A 165 -12.86 3.62 3.06
CA LYS A 165 -12.42 5.03 2.98
C LYS A 165 -11.87 5.45 4.34
N ARG A 166 -10.96 6.40 4.35
CA ARG A 166 -10.21 6.83 5.55
C ARG A 166 -11.13 7.32 6.69
N ASP A 167 -12.21 8.00 6.37
CA ASP A 167 -13.23 8.46 7.34
C ASP A 167 -13.90 7.30 8.13
N LYS A 168 -13.69 6.05 7.69
CA LYS A 168 -14.19 4.85 8.39
C LYS A 168 -13.12 4.15 9.24
N THR A 169 -11.88 4.64 9.25
CA THR A 169 -10.76 3.99 9.95
C THR A 169 -11.05 3.79 11.43
N ALA A 170 -11.40 4.86 12.14
CA ALA A 170 -11.67 4.79 13.58
C ALA A 170 -12.83 3.80 13.91
N LYS A 171 -13.90 3.82 13.12
CA LYS A 171 -15.04 2.89 13.29
C LYS A 171 -14.62 1.44 13.04
N THR A 172 -13.80 1.19 12.03
CA THR A 172 -13.32 -0.16 11.66
C THR A 172 -12.39 -0.71 12.73
N VAL A 173 -11.41 0.10 13.17
CA VAL A 173 -10.51 -0.29 14.27
C VAL A 173 -11.33 -0.58 15.53
N LYS A 174 -12.29 0.28 15.88
CA LYS A 174 -13.18 0.05 17.02
C LYS A 174 -13.89 -1.31 16.93
N LYS A 175 -14.48 -1.64 15.78
CA LYS A 175 -15.20 -2.90 15.58
C LYS A 175 -14.27 -4.11 15.79
N ILE A 176 -13.08 -4.10 15.23
CA ILE A 176 -12.10 -5.19 15.39
C ILE A 176 -11.61 -5.25 16.84
N TRP A 177 -11.32 -4.10 17.44
CA TRP A 177 -10.90 -4.01 18.84
C TRP A 177 -11.92 -4.63 19.80
N ASP A 178 -13.18 -4.29 19.62
CA ASP A 178 -14.25 -4.75 20.51
C ASP A 178 -14.54 -6.27 20.37
N SER A 179 -14.14 -6.88 19.25
CA SER A 179 -14.27 -8.32 18.99
C SER A 179 -13.00 -9.14 19.34
N ALA A 180 -11.84 -8.49 19.47
CA ALA A 180 -10.58 -9.17 19.74
C ALA A 180 -10.26 -9.23 21.24
N SER A 181 -9.63 -10.33 21.68
CA SER A 181 -9.12 -10.48 23.05
C SER A 181 -7.78 -9.77 23.24
N ASP A 182 -7.47 -9.36 24.48
CA ASP A 182 -6.14 -8.90 24.82
C ASP A 182 -5.16 -10.08 24.82
N VAL A 183 -4.08 -9.95 24.07
CA VAL A 183 -3.03 -10.97 23.92
C VAL A 183 -1.66 -10.44 24.34
N LEU A 184 -1.52 -9.13 24.45
CA LEU A 184 -0.28 -8.45 24.84
C LEU A 184 -0.51 -7.61 26.09
N SER A 185 0.44 -7.64 27.03
CA SER A 185 0.53 -6.66 28.11
C SER A 185 1.06 -5.32 27.61
N ASP A 186 0.88 -4.24 28.39
CA ASP A 186 1.42 -2.92 28.05
C ASP A 186 2.94 -2.96 27.86
N ALA A 187 3.66 -3.74 28.67
CA ALA A 187 5.12 -3.91 28.54
C ALA A 187 5.50 -4.59 27.20
N GLN A 188 4.72 -5.58 26.76
CA GLN A 188 4.95 -6.24 25.46
C GLN A 188 4.62 -5.32 24.29
N VAL A 189 3.57 -4.49 24.39
CA VAL A 189 3.25 -3.46 23.40
C VAL A 189 4.42 -2.48 23.26
N GLU A 190 4.95 -1.98 24.39
CA GLU A 190 6.11 -1.08 24.39
C GLU A 190 7.35 -1.75 23.79
N GLN A 191 7.66 -2.99 24.14
CA GLN A 191 8.79 -3.73 23.59
C GLN A 191 8.68 -3.91 22.07
N LEU A 192 7.49 -4.28 21.55
CA LEU A 192 7.23 -4.40 20.13
C LEU A 192 7.40 -3.05 19.43
N TYR A 193 6.83 -1.99 20.01
CA TYR A 193 6.96 -0.64 19.46
C TYR A 193 8.43 -0.24 19.35
N GLN A 194 9.22 -0.37 20.41
CA GLN A 194 10.64 0.01 20.42
C GLN A 194 11.46 -0.84 19.43
N ARG A 195 11.11 -2.13 19.27
CA ARG A 195 11.74 -3.02 18.29
C ARG A 195 11.45 -2.55 16.85
N LEU A 196 10.19 -2.23 16.54
CA LEU A 196 9.75 -1.80 15.20
C LEU A 196 10.14 -0.36 14.90
N LEU A 197 10.22 0.52 15.90
CA LEU A 197 10.66 1.91 15.75
C LEU A 197 12.06 2.02 15.14
N LYS A 198 12.95 1.06 15.43
CA LYS A 198 14.29 1.02 14.83
C LYS A 198 14.24 0.86 13.31
N LEU A 199 13.20 0.21 12.78
CA LEU A 199 12.99 -0.04 11.36
C LEU A 199 12.35 1.14 10.62
N THR A 200 11.99 2.22 11.30
CA THR A 200 11.56 3.47 10.64
C THR A 200 12.74 4.37 10.26
N LYS A 201 13.90 4.15 10.90
CA LYS A 201 15.12 4.93 10.71
C LYS A 201 16.07 4.18 9.77
N VAL A 202 15.72 4.13 8.49
CA VAL A 202 16.58 3.53 7.47
C VAL A 202 17.32 4.60 6.68
N ASP A 203 18.53 4.27 6.24
CA ASP A 203 19.32 5.17 5.39
C ASP A 203 18.63 5.45 4.07
N LYS A 204 18.97 6.60 3.47
CA LYS A 204 18.41 7.00 2.16
C LYS A 204 18.63 5.92 1.10
N SER A 205 19.77 5.23 1.11
CA SER A 205 20.08 4.13 0.19
C SER A 205 19.07 2.98 0.26
N VAL A 206 18.54 2.65 1.44
CA VAL A 206 17.52 1.61 1.62
C VAL A 206 16.19 2.06 1.04
N LYS A 207 15.82 3.33 1.23
CA LYS A 207 14.61 3.92 0.64
C LYS A 207 14.69 3.95 -0.88
N ASP A 208 15.80 4.42 -1.43
CA ASP A 208 16.03 4.51 -2.88
C ASP A 208 16.02 3.11 -3.53
N SER A 209 16.62 2.12 -2.87
CA SER A 209 16.58 0.72 -3.32
C SER A 209 15.16 0.15 -3.30
N HIS A 210 14.37 0.47 -2.27
CA HIS A 210 12.97 0.05 -2.18
C HIS A 210 12.11 0.67 -3.30
N ILE A 211 12.29 1.97 -3.58
CA ILE A 211 11.62 2.67 -4.69
C ILE A 211 11.98 2.02 -6.03
N GLN A 212 13.27 1.76 -6.29
CA GLN A 212 13.72 1.07 -7.51
C GLN A 212 13.10 -0.32 -7.66
N ASP A 213 12.98 -1.08 -6.58
CA ASP A 213 12.34 -2.40 -6.61
C ASP A 213 10.85 -2.32 -6.95
N ILE A 214 10.15 -1.30 -6.43
CA ILE A 214 8.75 -1.03 -6.78
C ILE A 214 8.63 -0.64 -8.25
N GLU A 215 9.45 0.29 -8.74
CA GLU A 215 9.45 0.69 -10.15
C GLU A 215 9.73 -0.48 -11.09
N ASN A 216 10.67 -1.34 -10.75
CA ASN A 216 10.98 -2.52 -11.53
C ASN A 216 9.81 -3.52 -11.57
N LYS A 217 9.07 -3.68 -10.46
CA LYS A 217 7.85 -4.47 -10.40
C LYS A 217 6.69 -3.85 -11.21
N VAL A 218 6.59 -2.51 -11.23
CA VAL A 218 5.55 -1.78 -11.97
C VAL A 218 5.84 -1.77 -13.48
N LYS A 219 7.12 -1.73 -13.87
CA LYS A 219 7.55 -1.83 -15.29
C LYS A 219 7.23 -3.20 -15.93
N GLY A 220 6.75 -4.14 -15.14
CA GLY A 220 6.35 -5.50 -15.57
C GLY A 220 7.53 -6.45 -15.57
N ASP A 221 7.21 -7.76 -15.56
CA ASP A 221 8.22 -8.79 -15.73
C ASP A 221 9.07 -8.50 -16.98
N PRO A 222 10.40 -8.68 -16.92
CA PRO A 222 11.24 -8.47 -18.08
C PRO A 222 10.70 -9.32 -19.22
N VAL A 223 10.45 -8.68 -20.36
CA VAL A 223 10.07 -9.40 -21.57
C VAL A 223 11.26 -10.29 -21.92
N THR A 224 11.16 -11.56 -21.59
CA THR A 224 12.18 -12.54 -21.96
C THR A 224 12.12 -12.75 -23.47
N SER A 225 13.26 -12.73 -24.15
CA SER A 225 13.39 -13.26 -25.49
C SER A 225 13.59 -14.78 -25.40
N ASP A 226 13.00 -15.52 -26.31
CA ASP A 226 13.34 -16.93 -26.49
C ASP A 226 14.75 -17.08 -27.10
N GLU A 227 15.21 -18.31 -27.27
CA GLU A 227 16.52 -18.64 -27.87
C GLU A 227 16.69 -18.08 -29.29
N THR A 228 15.57 -17.67 -29.94
CA THR A 228 15.55 -17.09 -31.29
C THR A 228 15.49 -15.55 -31.28
N GLY A 229 15.53 -14.90 -30.10
CA GLY A 229 15.46 -13.45 -29.92
C GLY A 229 14.03 -12.86 -30.03
N VAL A 230 13.00 -13.70 -30.09
CA VAL A 230 11.60 -13.26 -30.13
C VAL A 230 11.14 -12.84 -28.75
N LEU A 231 10.62 -11.62 -28.64
CA LEU A 231 10.09 -11.09 -27.39
C LEU A 231 8.82 -11.85 -26.98
N MET A 232 8.82 -12.40 -25.76
CA MET A 232 7.70 -13.18 -25.24
C MET A 232 6.82 -12.34 -24.31
N CYS A 233 5.49 -12.56 -24.37
CA CYS A 233 4.53 -11.88 -23.51
C CYS A 233 4.64 -12.36 -22.05
N PRO A 234 4.96 -11.49 -21.07
CA PRO A 234 5.10 -11.89 -19.68
C PRO A 234 3.78 -12.34 -19.05
N ARG A 235 2.64 -12.01 -19.69
CA ARG A 235 1.31 -12.35 -19.16
C ARG A 235 0.83 -13.73 -19.56
N CYS A 236 1.17 -14.21 -20.76
CA CYS A 236 0.63 -15.47 -21.30
C CYS A 236 1.67 -16.32 -22.06
N GLY A 237 2.95 -15.94 -22.08
CA GLY A 237 4.03 -16.68 -22.72
C GLY A 237 3.97 -16.75 -24.25
N LYS A 238 3.06 -16.04 -24.93
CA LYS A 238 2.98 -15.99 -26.41
C LYS A 238 3.90 -14.92 -26.96
N PRO A 239 4.35 -15.03 -28.23
CA PRO A 239 5.18 -14.01 -28.85
C PRO A 239 4.53 -12.64 -28.87
N LEU A 240 5.37 -11.61 -28.73
CA LEU A 240 4.98 -10.21 -29.00
C LEU A 240 5.24 -9.90 -30.47
N VAL A 241 4.29 -9.26 -31.11
CA VAL A 241 4.40 -8.82 -32.52
C VAL A 241 4.36 -7.31 -32.59
N LEU A 242 5.22 -6.72 -33.43
CA LEU A 242 5.26 -5.30 -33.70
C LEU A 242 3.98 -4.90 -34.46
N ARG A 243 3.32 -3.86 -33.99
CA ARG A 243 2.09 -3.32 -34.55
C ARG A 243 2.16 -1.80 -34.62
N THR A 244 1.41 -1.21 -35.53
CA THR A 244 1.24 0.25 -35.63
C THR A 244 -0.15 0.64 -35.17
N ALA A 245 -0.27 1.65 -34.35
CA ALA A 245 -1.54 2.17 -33.86
C ALA A 245 -2.33 2.81 -35.05
N SER A 246 -3.52 2.30 -35.30
CA SER A 246 -4.39 2.75 -36.40
C SER A 246 -5.49 3.72 -35.95
N LYS A 247 -5.69 3.91 -34.64
CA LYS A 247 -6.76 4.75 -34.05
C LYS A 247 -6.28 5.43 -32.77
N GLY A 248 -6.89 6.57 -32.43
CA GLY A 248 -6.65 7.31 -31.18
C GLY A 248 -5.47 8.27 -31.26
N PRO A 249 -5.08 8.87 -30.12
CA PRO A 249 -4.04 9.91 -30.04
C PRO A 249 -2.64 9.42 -30.43
N ASN A 250 -2.41 8.12 -30.46
CA ASN A 250 -1.12 7.49 -30.77
C ASN A 250 -1.05 6.91 -32.19
N ILE A 251 -1.92 7.36 -33.11
CA ILE A 251 -1.91 6.94 -34.54
C ILE A 251 -0.50 7.08 -35.11
N GLY A 252 -0.02 6.03 -35.80
CA GLY A 252 1.30 5.97 -36.42
C GLY A 252 2.42 5.45 -35.49
N ASN A 253 2.22 5.44 -34.17
CA ASN A 253 3.23 4.93 -33.24
C ASN A 253 3.29 3.40 -33.26
N GLN A 254 4.51 2.88 -33.20
CA GLN A 254 4.75 1.44 -33.13
C GLN A 254 4.73 0.96 -31.68
N PHE A 255 4.23 -0.27 -31.49
CA PHE A 255 4.21 -0.95 -30.20
C PHE A 255 4.24 -2.47 -30.38
N TYR A 256 4.76 -3.19 -29.40
CA TYR A 256 4.64 -4.64 -29.36
C TYR A 256 3.33 -5.07 -28.71
N GLY A 257 2.48 -5.78 -29.45
CA GLY A 257 1.22 -6.35 -28.96
C GLY A 257 1.32 -7.87 -28.85
N CYS A 258 0.69 -8.44 -27.81
CA CYS A 258 0.63 -9.88 -27.67
C CYS A 258 -0.10 -10.55 -28.84
N SER A 259 0.47 -11.62 -29.41
CA SER A 259 -0.18 -12.43 -30.46
C SER A 259 -1.43 -13.16 -29.94
N GLY A 260 -1.61 -13.27 -28.63
CA GLY A 260 -2.80 -13.83 -27.99
C GLY A 260 -4.02 -12.92 -27.95
N PHE A 261 -3.95 -11.71 -28.57
CA PHE A 261 -5.13 -10.83 -28.67
C PHE A 261 -6.28 -11.53 -29.44
N PRO A 262 -7.55 -11.38 -29.04
CA PRO A 262 -8.08 -10.47 -27.99
C PRO A 262 -8.06 -11.06 -26.55
N ARG A 263 -7.68 -12.33 -26.35
CA ARG A 263 -7.66 -12.98 -25.03
C ARG A 263 -6.58 -12.38 -24.11
N CYS A 264 -5.42 -12.07 -24.65
CA CYS A 264 -4.35 -11.35 -23.96
C CYS A 264 -4.16 -9.98 -24.60
N ARG A 265 -4.33 -8.91 -23.81
CA ARG A 265 -4.24 -7.51 -24.28
C ARG A 265 -2.93 -6.84 -23.81
N TYR A 266 -1.88 -7.63 -23.60
CA TYR A 266 -0.58 -7.06 -23.21
C TYR A 266 0.01 -6.26 -24.38
N VAL A 267 0.52 -5.07 -24.07
CA VAL A 267 1.26 -4.19 -24.98
C VAL A 267 2.52 -3.66 -24.29
N LYS A 268 3.57 -3.45 -25.10
CA LYS A 268 4.82 -2.82 -24.68
C LYS A 268 5.17 -1.75 -25.71
N ASN A 269 5.50 -0.55 -25.28
CA ASN A 269 5.97 0.50 -26.18
C ASN A 269 7.36 0.12 -26.73
N VAL A 270 7.63 0.57 -27.97
CA VAL A 270 8.95 0.39 -28.61
C VAL A 270 9.96 1.31 -27.97
#